data_373acfdd42d26e643669b0a8a15828de
#
_entry.id   373acfdd42d26e643669b0a8a15828de
#
_cell.length_a   1.000
_cell.length_b   1.000
_cell.length_c   1.000
_cell.angle_alpha   90.00
_cell.angle_beta   90.00
_cell.angle_gamma   90.00
#
_symmetry.space_group_name_H-M   'P 1'
#
loop_
_entity.id
_entity.type
_entity.pdbx_description
1 polymer ?
#
loop_
_entity_poly.entity_id
_entity_poly.type
_entity_poly.pdbx_seq_one_letter_code
_entity_poly.pdbx_strand_id
1 'polypeptide(L)'
;MDINKIVKEDLGKGSNIGLNICETEVDMYWKVAIEVLETIQENNSKNEPTIMVVPYGPLGPYSRLVYLINKYRVSLKNCVFINMDEYLTDEKEYISYFEFLKEKSKYALDF
;
A
#
# COMPACT_ATOMS: atom_id res chain seq x y z
N MET A 1 11.16 30.64 0.08
CA MET A 1 12.04 29.48 -0.08
C MET A 1 12.06 29.09 -1.56
N ASP A 2 13.24 29.04 -2.15
CA ASP A 2 13.39 28.63 -3.55
C ASP A 2 13.47 27.10 -3.62
N ILE A 3 12.37 26.48 -4.04
CA ILE A 3 12.24 25.01 -4.11
C ILE A 3 13.27 24.36 -5.05
N ASN A 4 13.80 25.10 -6.03
CA ASN A 4 14.79 24.59 -6.96
C ASN A 4 16.20 24.47 -6.35
N LYS A 5 16.39 24.97 -5.12
CA LYS A 5 17.66 24.92 -4.38
C LYS A 5 17.67 23.88 -3.26
N ILE A 6 16.57 23.15 -3.08
CA ILE A 6 16.52 22.09 -2.07
C ILE A 6 17.30 20.90 -2.60
N VAL A 7 18.36 20.53 -1.89
CA VAL A 7 19.13 19.33 -2.19
C VAL A 7 18.53 18.12 -1.45
N LYS A 8 18.80 16.92 -1.97
CA LYS A 8 18.26 15.65 -1.42
C LYS A 8 18.51 15.50 0.09
N GLU A 9 19.68 15.92 0.53
CA GLU A 9 20.12 15.84 1.92
C GLU A 9 19.37 16.77 2.88
N ASP A 10 18.66 17.76 2.34
CA ASP A 10 17.87 18.72 3.11
C ASP A 10 16.38 18.38 3.17
N LEU A 11 15.97 17.35 2.41
CA LEU A 11 14.59 16.90 2.43
C LEU A 11 14.22 16.36 3.82
N GLY A 12 13.12 16.84 4.36
CA GLY A 12 12.62 16.45 5.68
C GLY A 12 13.32 17.11 6.88
N LYS A 13 14.38 17.91 6.70
CA LYS A 13 15.02 18.63 7.79
C LYS A 13 14.03 19.58 8.48
N GLY A 14 13.99 19.52 9.80
CA GLY A 14 13.06 20.32 10.61
C GLY A 14 11.62 19.80 10.63
N SER A 15 11.37 18.63 10.04
CA SER A 15 10.11 17.91 10.08
C SER A 15 10.15 16.80 11.15
N ASN A 16 9.01 16.52 11.78
CA ASN A 16 8.84 15.35 12.65
C ASN A 16 8.43 14.08 11.86
N ILE A 17 8.43 14.17 10.53
CA ILE A 17 8.07 13.06 9.63
C ILE A 17 9.34 12.34 9.21
N GLY A 18 9.40 11.05 9.44
CA GLY A 18 10.47 10.20 8.91
C GLY A 18 10.41 10.14 7.37
N LEU A 19 11.54 10.37 6.72
CA LEU A 19 11.65 10.32 5.27
C LEU A 19 12.56 9.20 4.83
N ASN A 20 12.06 8.34 3.96
CA ASN A 20 12.82 7.31 3.29
C ASN A 20 12.97 7.65 1.81
N ILE A 21 14.19 7.87 1.35
CA ILE A 21 14.48 8.16 -0.05
C ILE A 21 15.00 6.87 -0.69
N CYS A 22 14.27 6.37 -1.67
CA CYS A 22 14.68 5.20 -2.45
C CYS A 22 15.47 5.65 -3.69
N GLU A 23 16.35 4.79 -4.19
CA GLU A 23 17.15 5.09 -5.38
C GLU A 23 16.31 5.05 -6.65
N THR A 24 15.36 4.12 -6.71
CA THR A 24 14.45 3.95 -7.83
C THR A 24 12.99 3.89 -7.40
N GLU A 25 12.09 4.15 -8.33
CA GLU A 25 10.65 3.98 -8.13
C GLU A 25 10.30 2.52 -7.79
N VAL A 26 10.99 1.57 -8.40
CA VAL A 26 10.80 0.15 -8.15
C VAL A 26 11.15 -0.22 -6.70
N ASP A 27 12.23 0.33 -6.17
CA ASP A 27 12.63 0.13 -4.77
C ASP A 27 11.59 0.70 -3.82
N MET A 28 11.06 1.88 -4.15
CA MET A 28 9.97 2.50 -3.39
C MET A 28 8.72 1.60 -3.38
N TYR A 29 8.34 1.03 -4.51
CA TYR A 29 7.18 0.14 -4.60
C TYR A 29 7.34 -1.11 -3.74
N TRP A 30 8.51 -1.74 -3.77
CA TRP A 30 8.80 -2.89 -2.92
C TRP A 30 8.81 -2.51 -1.44
N LYS A 31 9.39 -1.37 -1.10
CA LYS A 31 9.44 -0.91 0.29
C LYS A 31 8.04 -0.69 0.86
N VAL A 32 7.18 0.02 0.14
CA VAL A 32 5.79 0.23 0.54
C VAL A 32 5.06 -1.10 0.71
N ALA A 33 5.20 -2.03 -0.25
CA ALA A 33 4.54 -3.33 -0.17
C ALA A 33 5.02 -4.16 1.02
N ILE A 34 6.31 -4.11 1.34
CA ILE A 34 6.89 -4.82 2.49
C ILE A 34 6.39 -4.21 3.80
N GLU A 35 6.40 -2.89 3.95
CA GLU A 35 5.91 -2.22 5.16
C GLU A 35 4.44 -2.53 5.44
N VAL A 36 3.60 -2.54 4.40
CA VAL A 36 2.19 -2.94 4.53
C VAL A 36 2.07 -4.41 4.95
N LEU A 37 2.82 -5.29 4.32
CA LEU A 37 2.80 -6.72 4.66
C LEU A 37 3.23 -6.96 6.12
N GLU A 38 4.32 -6.34 6.55
CA GLU A 38 4.84 -6.46 7.91
C GLU A 38 3.83 -5.96 8.94
N THR A 39 3.16 -4.84 8.66
CA THR A 39 2.08 -4.31 9.50
C THR A 39 0.93 -5.32 9.64
N ILE A 40 0.50 -5.93 8.53
CA ILE A 40 -0.55 -6.94 8.55
C ILE A 40 -0.12 -8.17 9.36
N GLN A 41 1.11 -8.65 9.14
CA GLN A 41 1.62 -9.81 9.86
C GLN A 41 1.76 -9.55 11.36
N GLU A 42 2.25 -8.37 11.73
CA GLU A 42 2.36 -7.97 13.14
C GLU A 42 0.98 -7.92 13.82
N ASN A 43 -0.01 -7.28 13.20
CA ASN A 43 -1.36 -7.19 13.74
C ASN A 43 -2.02 -8.58 13.80
N ASN A 44 -1.86 -9.40 12.77
CA ASN A 44 -2.34 -10.78 12.79
C ASN A 44 -1.75 -11.59 13.96
N SER A 45 -0.46 -11.41 14.26
CA SER A 45 0.20 -12.10 15.38
C SER A 45 -0.37 -11.71 16.74
N LYS A 46 -0.90 -10.49 16.84
CA LYS A 46 -1.54 -9.94 18.04
C LYS A 46 -3.05 -10.16 18.06
N ASN A 47 -3.60 -10.75 17.01
CA ASN A 47 -5.05 -10.86 16.78
C ASN A 47 -5.76 -9.50 16.75
N GLU A 48 -5.08 -8.49 16.22
CA GLU A 48 -5.57 -7.12 16.05
C GLU A 48 -6.00 -6.88 14.61
N PRO A 49 -7.03 -6.04 14.37
CA PRO A 49 -7.42 -5.67 13.01
C PRO A 49 -6.40 -4.73 12.37
N THR A 50 -6.24 -4.83 11.07
CA THR A 50 -5.51 -3.86 10.25
C THR A 50 -6.50 -3.02 9.45
N ILE A 51 -6.54 -1.71 9.70
CA ILE A 51 -7.37 -0.76 8.96
C ILE A 51 -6.45 0.20 8.22
N MET A 52 -6.57 0.24 6.90
CA MET A 52 -5.74 1.09 6.04
C MET A 52 -6.59 1.92 5.09
N VAL A 53 -6.23 3.21 4.97
CA VAL A 53 -6.69 4.07 3.89
C VAL A 53 -5.64 4.04 2.79
N VAL A 54 -6.02 3.66 1.60
CA VAL A 54 -5.10 3.43 0.48
C VAL A 54 -5.46 4.28 -0.73
N PRO A 55 -4.46 4.90 -1.39
CA PRO A 55 -4.71 5.69 -2.59
C PRO A 55 -5.01 4.78 -3.79
N TYR A 56 -5.85 5.26 -4.70
CA TYR A 56 -6.21 4.54 -5.92
C TYR A 56 -5.06 4.49 -6.96
N GLY A 57 -4.27 5.56 -7.06
CA GLY A 57 -3.37 5.77 -8.19
C GLY A 57 -2.14 4.84 -8.29
N PRO A 58 -1.38 4.59 -7.23
CA PRO A 58 -0.11 3.87 -7.33
C PRO A 58 -0.28 2.35 -7.46
N LEU A 59 -0.30 1.84 -8.70
CA LEU A 59 -0.42 0.41 -8.99
C LEU A 59 0.80 -0.43 -8.57
N GLY A 60 1.98 0.17 -8.63
CA GLY A 60 3.24 -0.52 -8.40
C GLY A 60 3.33 -1.23 -7.06
N PRO A 61 3.02 -0.60 -5.94
CA PRO A 61 3.03 -1.24 -4.62
C PRO A 61 2.00 -2.38 -4.49
N TYR A 62 0.80 -2.21 -5.05
CA TYR A 62 -0.27 -3.20 -4.87
C TYR A 62 0.02 -4.53 -5.56
N SER A 63 0.54 -4.52 -6.77
CA SER A 63 0.90 -5.76 -7.46
C SER A 63 1.98 -6.55 -6.71
N ARG A 64 2.91 -5.84 -6.07
CA ARG A 64 3.96 -6.44 -5.23
C ARG A 64 3.40 -6.94 -3.90
N LEU A 65 2.49 -6.20 -3.29
CA LEU A 65 1.80 -6.62 -2.09
C LEU A 65 1.01 -7.91 -2.32
N VAL A 66 0.24 -7.99 -3.41
CA VAL A 66 -0.47 -9.21 -3.81
C VAL A 66 0.48 -10.39 -3.97
N TYR A 67 1.61 -10.18 -4.65
CA TYR A 67 2.64 -11.20 -4.79
C TYR A 67 3.15 -11.70 -3.42
N LEU A 68 3.46 -10.78 -2.51
CA LEU A 68 3.98 -11.11 -1.18
C LEU A 68 2.92 -11.84 -0.33
N ILE A 69 1.67 -11.35 -0.33
CA ILE A 69 0.55 -11.98 0.39
C ILE A 69 0.39 -13.43 -0.06
N ASN A 70 0.37 -13.67 -1.36
CA ASN A 70 0.22 -15.02 -1.90
C ASN A 70 1.44 -15.90 -1.59
N LYS A 71 2.64 -15.35 -1.73
CA LYS A 71 3.91 -16.07 -1.48
C LYS A 71 4.02 -16.52 -0.03
N TYR A 72 3.71 -15.64 0.91
CA TYR A 72 3.83 -15.90 2.35
C TYR A 72 2.53 -16.37 3.00
N ARG A 73 1.46 -16.51 2.21
CA ARG A 73 0.14 -16.98 2.67
C ARG A 73 -0.39 -16.15 3.84
N VAL A 74 -0.26 -14.82 3.73
CA VAL A 74 -0.70 -13.90 4.78
C VAL A 74 -2.22 -13.75 4.72
N SER A 75 -2.90 -14.02 5.84
CA SER A 75 -4.34 -13.86 5.94
C SER A 75 -4.71 -12.37 5.96
N LEU A 76 -5.67 -11.99 5.15
CA LEU A 76 -6.29 -10.66 5.15
C LEU A 76 -7.65 -10.65 5.87
N LYS A 77 -7.99 -11.71 6.57
CA LYS A 77 -9.31 -11.88 7.20
C LYS A 77 -9.66 -10.74 8.17
N ASN A 78 -8.67 -10.18 8.87
CA ASN A 78 -8.85 -9.09 9.81
C ASN A 78 -8.44 -7.72 9.22
N CYS A 79 -8.34 -7.62 7.89
CA CYS A 79 -7.95 -6.39 7.22
C CYS A 79 -9.17 -5.66 6.66
N VAL A 80 -9.19 -4.35 6.88
CA VAL A 80 -10.16 -3.43 6.25
C VAL A 80 -9.36 -2.40 5.46
N PHE A 81 -9.62 -2.35 4.16
CA PHE A 81 -9.04 -1.37 3.28
C PHE A 81 -10.11 -0.38 2.86
N ILE A 82 -9.79 0.89 2.94
CA ILE A 82 -10.67 1.99 2.55
C ILE A 82 -9.97 2.76 1.43
N ASN A 83 -10.63 2.88 0.29
CA ASN A 83 -10.09 3.72 -0.79
C ASN A 83 -10.08 5.18 -0.35
N MET A 84 -8.95 5.85 -0.52
CA MET A 84 -8.83 7.29 -0.27
C MET A 84 -9.62 8.10 -1.30
N ASP A 85 -9.63 7.61 -2.53
CA ASP A 85 -10.27 8.23 -3.69
C ASP A 85 -10.79 7.16 -4.64
N GLU A 86 -11.76 7.53 -5.45
CA GLU A 86 -12.36 6.69 -6.47
C GLU A 86 -12.79 7.53 -7.67
N TYR A 87 -12.80 6.95 -8.87
CA TYR A 87 -13.38 7.59 -10.02
C TYR A 87 -14.90 7.49 -9.99
N LEU A 88 -15.57 8.61 -10.14
CA LEU A 88 -17.01 8.62 -10.40
C LEU A 88 -17.20 8.39 -11.91
N THR A 89 -17.70 7.23 -12.26
CA THR A 89 -18.07 6.92 -13.65
C THR A 89 -19.55 6.53 -13.70
N ASP A 90 -20.23 6.86 -14.77
CA ASP A 90 -21.60 6.39 -15.04
C ASP A 90 -21.60 4.96 -15.59
N GLU A 91 -20.44 4.37 -15.80
CA GLU A 91 -20.28 3.05 -16.36
C GLU A 91 -20.28 1.99 -15.26
N LYS A 92 -21.08 0.94 -15.51
CA LYS A 92 -21.24 -0.19 -14.58
C LYS A 92 -20.00 -1.11 -14.48
N GLU A 93 -18.93 -0.81 -15.21
CA GLU A 93 -17.71 -1.62 -15.29
C GLU A 93 -16.60 -1.15 -14.34
N TYR A 94 -16.96 -0.39 -13.34
CA TYR A 94 -15.98 0.09 -12.37
C TYR A 94 -15.57 -1.02 -11.40
N ILE A 95 -14.35 -1.49 -11.54
CA ILE A 95 -13.73 -2.42 -10.59
C ILE A 95 -12.81 -1.62 -9.68
N SER A 96 -13.14 -1.52 -8.40
CA SER A 96 -12.27 -0.89 -7.43
C SER A 96 -10.94 -1.65 -7.31
N TYR A 97 -9.90 -0.96 -6.86
CA TYR A 97 -8.60 -1.60 -6.62
C TYR A 97 -8.66 -2.76 -5.65
N PHE A 98 -9.60 -2.73 -4.73
CA PHE A 98 -9.80 -3.83 -3.79
C PHE A 98 -10.37 -5.07 -4.45
N GLU A 99 -11.31 -4.91 -5.36
CA GLU A 99 -11.82 -6.03 -6.15
C GLU A 99 -10.71 -6.58 -7.03
N PHE A 100 -9.89 -5.73 -7.62
CA PHE A 100 -8.69 -6.16 -8.33
C PHE A 100 -7.71 -6.93 -7.43
N LEU A 101 -7.44 -6.46 -6.21
CA LEU A 101 -6.60 -7.16 -5.24
C LEU A 101 -7.20 -8.51 -4.85
N LYS A 102 -8.51 -8.58 -4.61
CA LYS A 102 -9.23 -9.83 -4.32
C LYS A 102 -9.12 -10.81 -5.47
N GLU A 103 -9.36 -10.37 -6.69
CA GLU A 103 -9.26 -11.23 -7.88
C GLU A 103 -7.85 -11.77 -8.11
N LYS A 104 -6.83 -11.00 -7.79
CA LYS A 104 -5.42 -11.35 -8.01
C LYS A 104 -4.78 -12.08 -6.83
N SER A 105 -5.37 -12.03 -5.64
CA SER A 105 -4.84 -12.69 -4.46
C SER A 105 -5.70 -13.87 -4.04
N LYS A 106 -5.12 -15.05 -4.07
CA LYS A 106 -5.76 -16.29 -3.59
C LYS A 106 -6.14 -16.22 -2.12
N TYR A 107 -5.40 -15.47 -1.32
CA TYR A 107 -5.58 -15.36 0.13
C TYR A 107 -6.41 -14.14 0.55
N ALA A 108 -6.57 -13.18 -0.34
CA ALA A 108 -7.45 -12.03 -0.11
C ALA A 108 -8.94 -12.39 -0.21
N LEU A 109 -9.26 -13.57 -0.73
CA LEU A 109 -10.64 -14.06 -0.86
C LEU A 109 -11.19 -14.67 0.45
N ASP A 110 -10.36 -14.84 1.47
CA ASP A 110 -10.76 -15.37 2.78
C ASP A 110 -11.32 -14.27 3.71
N PHE A 111 -11.83 -13.18 3.14
CA PHE A 111 -12.53 -12.12 3.85
C PHE A 111 -13.96 -12.49 4.17
#